data_d0a1f0ccc6f460a272e6c68b83e5a9c2
#
_entry.id   d0a1f0ccc6f460a272e6c68b83e5a9c2
#
_cell.length_a   1.000
_cell.length_b   1.000
_cell.length_c   1.000
_cell.angle_alpha   90.00
_cell.angle_beta   90.00
_cell.angle_gamma   90.00
#
_symmetry.space_group_name_H-M   'P 1'
#
loop_
_entity.id
_entity.type
_entity.pdbx_description
1 polymer ?
#
loop_
_entity_poly.entity_id
_entity_poly.type
_entity_poly.pdbx_seq_one_letter_code
_entity_poly.pdbx_strand_id
1 'polypeptide(L)'
;MNTHRRQGIERGSEGAPLSSERSNSSEGGAAGAPLRVELDLTGATALVTGAGRGIGRSIALALAEAGADVAVNDFADEAACAAVVAEVEAFGRKGLVVMGDVSDEEQVNAMVERAEKDLGPLSVVVNNAGITRDNVAMMMDSADFDAVIATHLRGTFLVSKAAARRMFRRRTGCIINLSSVVGRRGNAGQANYAAAKAGIIGLTKSLAKELGARGVRVNAIAPGYIDTPMTQALPEETRQMIVDATPLRSIGTTDDVAAAVVYLASPAARFVTGVVLPVDGGLGI
;
A
#
# COMPACT_ATOMS: atom_id res chain seq x y z
N MET A 1 -53.13 -38.18 -21.97
CA MET A 1 -53.54 -38.35 -23.38
C MET A 1 -52.37 -38.00 -24.28
N ASN A 2 -51.97 -39.03 -24.96
CA ASN A 2 -51.25 -39.09 -26.26
C ASN A 2 -49.85 -38.50 -26.36
N THR A 3 -48.87 -39.32 -26.38
CA THR A 3 -48.38 -40.43 -27.27
C THR A 3 -47.39 -39.94 -28.33
N HIS A 4 -46.17 -40.47 -28.18
CA HIS A 4 -45.30 -41.06 -29.19
C HIS A 4 -44.90 -40.30 -30.49
N ARG A 5 -43.62 -40.16 -30.75
CA ARG A 5 -42.91 -41.03 -31.70
C ARG A 5 -41.39 -40.92 -31.66
N ARG A 6 -40.77 -42.08 -31.49
CA ARG A 6 -39.35 -42.37 -31.81
C ARG A 6 -39.23 -42.65 -33.34
N GLN A 7 -38.14 -42.24 -33.93
CA GLN A 7 -37.43 -42.86 -35.07
C GLN A 7 -36.01 -42.34 -34.95
N GLY A 8 -34.92 -43.01 -34.86
CA GLY A 8 -34.43 -44.35 -35.23
C GLY A 8 -33.89 -44.34 -36.66
N ILE A 9 -32.62 -44.77 -36.82
CA ILE A 9 -31.93 -45.17 -38.08
C ILE A 9 -30.81 -44.16 -38.44
N GLU A 10 -29.57 -44.51 -38.82
CA GLU A 10 -28.82 -45.74 -39.01
C GLU A 10 -27.32 -45.39 -39.07
N ARG A 11 -26.46 -46.38 -38.95
CA ARG A 11 -25.00 -46.39 -39.03
C ARG A 11 -24.52 -46.27 -40.45
N GLY A 12 -23.48 -45.47 -40.70
CA GLY A 12 -22.67 -45.52 -41.90
C GLY A 12 -21.21 -45.43 -41.53
N SER A 13 -20.55 -46.54 -41.51
CA SER A 13 -19.09 -46.72 -41.35
C SER A 13 -18.42 -46.51 -42.72
N GLU A 14 -17.52 -45.59 -42.86
CA GLU A 14 -16.43 -45.70 -43.84
C GLU A 14 -15.21 -44.96 -43.33
N GLY A 15 -14.11 -45.75 -43.15
CA GLY A 15 -12.83 -45.26 -42.71
C GLY A 15 -12.00 -44.68 -43.86
N ALA A 16 -11.30 -43.61 -43.58
CA ALA A 16 -10.18 -43.16 -44.39
C ALA A 16 -8.92 -43.08 -43.51
N PRO A 17 -7.74 -43.49 -44.01
CA PRO A 17 -6.54 -43.63 -43.18
C PRO A 17 -5.91 -42.28 -42.87
N LEU A 18 -5.58 -42.08 -41.58
CA LEU A 18 -4.76 -40.97 -41.10
C LEU A 18 -3.31 -41.21 -41.53
N SER A 19 -2.82 -40.49 -42.54
CA SER A 19 -1.41 -40.39 -42.85
C SER A 19 -0.68 -39.63 -41.73
N SER A 20 0.20 -40.33 -41.02
CA SER A 20 1.15 -39.81 -40.08
C SER A 20 2.33 -39.19 -40.79
N GLU A 21 2.35 -37.84 -40.80
CA GLU A 21 3.60 -37.10 -40.92
C GLU A 21 3.52 -35.90 -39.95
N ARG A 22 3.90 -36.16 -38.71
CA ARG A 22 4.29 -35.07 -37.80
C ARG A 22 5.77 -34.82 -38.03
N SER A 23 6.11 -33.81 -38.79
CA SER A 23 7.42 -33.21 -38.81
C SER A 23 7.71 -32.66 -37.41
N ASN A 24 8.61 -33.35 -36.71
CA ASN A 24 9.11 -32.94 -35.41
C ASN A 24 10.17 -31.86 -35.63
N SER A 25 9.70 -30.60 -35.88
CA SER A 25 10.57 -29.46 -35.77
C SER A 25 10.71 -29.13 -34.28
N SER A 26 11.77 -29.67 -33.67
CA SER A 26 12.29 -29.24 -32.39
C SER A 26 12.79 -27.80 -32.54
N GLU A 27 11.88 -26.84 -32.48
CA GLU A 27 12.26 -25.46 -32.17
C GLU A 27 12.80 -25.44 -30.75
N GLY A 28 14.12 -25.24 -30.67
CA GLY A 28 14.80 -25.02 -29.40
C GLY A 28 14.16 -23.88 -28.67
N GLY A 29 13.42 -24.19 -27.61
CA GLY A 29 12.91 -23.21 -26.70
C GLY A 29 14.04 -22.33 -26.20
N ALA A 30 14.04 -21.06 -26.61
CA ALA A 30 14.95 -20.09 -26.05
C ALA A 30 14.82 -20.18 -24.51
N ALA A 31 15.91 -20.58 -23.85
CA ALA A 31 15.98 -20.56 -22.40
C ALA A 31 15.59 -19.14 -21.97
N GLY A 32 14.41 -19.01 -21.33
CA GLY A 32 13.89 -17.71 -20.93
C GLY A 32 14.93 -16.98 -20.09
N ALA A 33 15.12 -15.70 -20.36
CA ALA A 33 16.00 -14.88 -19.54
C ALA A 33 15.62 -15.10 -18.06
N PRO A 34 16.61 -15.16 -17.15
CA PRO A 34 16.35 -15.42 -15.74
C PRO A 34 15.36 -14.40 -15.20
N LEU A 35 14.37 -14.87 -14.42
CA LEU A 35 13.41 -14.00 -13.76
C LEU A 35 14.19 -12.99 -12.89
N ARG A 36 14.15 -11.71 -13.24
CA ARG A 36 14.68 -10.64 -12.42
C ARG A 36 13.54 -9.98 -11.66
N VAL A 37 13.60 -10.02 -10.35
CA VAL A 37 12.70 -9.23 -9.50
C VAL A 37 13.21 -7.80 -9.54
N GLU A 38 12.47 -6.91 -10.19
CA GLU A 38 12.85 -5.51 -10.35
C GLU A 38 12.18 -4.66 -9.26
N LEU A 39 12.98 -4.17 -8.33
CA LEU A 39 12.55 -3.25 -7.26
C LEU A 39 13.04 -1.82 -7.54
N ASP A 40 13.57 -1.55 -8.71
CA ASP A 40 14.06 -0.24 -9.14
C ASP A 40 12.91 0.74 -9.33
N LEU A 41 13.04 1.91 -8.69
CA LEU A 41 12.13 3.04 -8.76
C LEU A 41 12.79 4.28 -9.40
N THR A 42 13.89 4.08 -10.13
CA THR A 42 14.58 5.19 -10.84
C THR A 42 13.61 5.92 -11.76
N GLY A 43 13.54 7.23 -11.61
CA GLY A 43 12.62 8.10 -12.35
C GLY A 43 11.19 8.17 -11.78
N ALA A 44 10.91 7.45 -10.69
CA ALA A 44 9.66 7.61 -9.95
C ALA A 44 9.72 8.84 -9.04
N THR A 45 8.56 9.46 -8.82
CA THR A 45 8.36 10.49 -7.80
C THR A 45 7.36 9.96 -6.78
N ALA A 46 7.74 9.99 -5.50
CA ALA A 46 6.92 9.54 -4.40
C ALA A 46 6.49 10.69 -3.47
N LEU A 47 5.28 10.60 -2.94
CA LEU A 47 4.81 11.42 -1.81
C LEU A 47 4.54 10.50 -0.62
N VAL A 48 5.16 10.77 0.52
CA VAL A 48 4.94 10.03 1.77
C VAL A 48 4.39 10.97 2.83
N THR A 49 3.19 10.69 3.35
CA THR A 49 2.56 11.50 4.39
C THR A 49 2.95 11.04 5.80
N GLY A 50 3.12 11.99 6.74
CA GLY A 50 3.61 11.69 8.09
C GLY A 50 5.03 11.11 8.06
N ALA A 51 5.90 11.65 7.21
CA ALA A 51 7.20 11.06 6.91
C ALA A 51 8.37 11.68 7.69
N GLY A 52 8.12 12.61 8.62
CA GLY A 52 9.17 13.20 9.45
C GLY A 52 9.82 12.23 10.44
N ARG A 53 9.17 11.09 10.75
CA ARG A 53 9.67 10.10 11.72
C ARG A 53 9.07 8.70 11.53
N GLY A 54 9.59 7.74 12.30
CA GLY A 54 9.04 6.38 12.42
C GLY A 54 8.90 5.66 11.09
N ILE A 55 7.78 4.98 10.89
CA ILE A 55 7.50 4.19 9.68
C ILE A 55 7.56 5.07 8.42
N GLY A 56 6.98 6.27 8.47
CA GLY A 56 6.96 7.17 7.31
C GLY A 56 8.37 7.60 6.87
N ARG A 57 9.27 7.89 7.84
CA ARG A 57 10.68 8.18 7.54
C ARG A 57 11.37 6.99 6.87
N SER A 58 11.27 5.78 7.46
CA SER A 58 11.89 4.59 6.85
C SER A 58 11.35 4.30 5.45
N ILE A 59 10.05 4.53 5.21
CA ILE A 59 9.45 4.41 3.88
C ILE A 59 10.07 5.43 2.92
N ALA A 60 10.20 6.69 3.32
CA ALA A 60 10.77 7.74 2.47
C ALA A 60 12.22 7.41 2.06
N LEU A 61 13.02 6.95 3.01
CA LEU A 61 14.42 6.57 2.77
C LEU A 61 14.52 5.32 1.88
N ALA A 62 13.74 4.28 2.13
CA ALA A 62 13.75 3.07 1.31
C ALA A 62 13.29 3.33 -0.14
N LEU A 63 12.32 4.23 -0.36
CA LEU A 63 11.92 4.64 -1.70
C LEU A 63 13.04 5.43 -2.40
N ALA A 64 13.78 6.28 -1.67
CA ALA A 64 14.93 7.01 -2.19
C ALA A 64 16.09 6.06 -2.53
N GLU A 65 16.42 5.11 -1.66
CA GLU A 65 17.43 4.08 -1.91
C GLU A 65 17.09 3.23 -3.15
N ALA A 66 15.78 2.94 -3.35
CA ALA A 66 15.29 2.26 -4.55
C ALA A 66 15.28 3.16 -5.81
N GLY A 67 15.64 4.43 -5.73
CA GLY A 67 15.81 5.34 -6.88
C GLY A 67 14.72 6.38 -7.09
N ALA A 68 13.74 6.52 -6.18
CA ALA A 68 12.69 7.53 -6.31
C ALA A 68 13.12 8.90 -5.79
N ASP A 69 12.63 9.97 -6.39
CA ASP A 69 12.61 11.30 -5.79
C ASP A 69 11.43 11.39 -4.80
N VAL A 70 11.60 12.01 -3.62
CA VAL A 70 10.65 11.88 -2.52
C VAL A 70 10.19 13.24 -1.97
N ALA A 71 8.88 13.47 -1.99
CA ALA A 71 8.22 14.52 -1.23
C ALA A 71 7.89 13.98 0.18
N VAL A 72 8.43 14.62 1.19
CA VAL A 72 8.31 14.27 2.61
C VAL A 72 7.30 15.21 3.25
N ASN A 73 6.15 14.68 3.66
CA ASN A 73 5.10 15.48 4.30
C ASN A 73 5.04 15.24 5.81
N ASP A 74 4.83 16.30 6.53
CA ASP A 74 4.34 16.28 7.92
C ASP A 74 3.38 17.46 8.14
N PHE A 75 2.63 17.42 9.24
CA PHE A 75 1.72 18.48 9.63
C PHE A 75 2.40 19.61 10.42
N ALA A 76 3.33 19.26 11.30
CA ALA A 76 3.83 20.18 12.32
C ALA A 76 5.35 20.28 12.44
N ASP A 77 6.10 19.27 11.98
CA ASP A 77 7.54 19.17 12.22
C ASP A 77 8.35 19.32 10.92
N GLU A 78 8.50 20.59 10.49
CA GLU A 78 9.26 20.92 9.29
C GLU A 78 10.75 20.56 9.44
N ALA A 79 11.31 20.70 10.65
CA ALA A 79 12.72 20.38 10.90
C ALA A 79 12.98 18.88 10.75
N ALA A 80 12.08 18.02 11.25
CA ALA A 80 12.17 16.58 11.05
C ALA A 80 12.05 16.22 9.56
N CYS A 81 11.14 16.85 8.83
CA CYS A 81 11.04 16.66 7.38
C CYS A 81 12.32 17.08 6.64
N ALA A 82 12.91 18.20 7.01
CA ALA A 82 14.18 18.68 6.39
C ALA A 82 15.33 17.71 6.67
N ALA A 83 15.39 17.12 7.87
CA ALA A 83 16.39 16.10 8.18
C ALA A 83 16.21 14.85 7.28
N VAL A 84 14.98 14.37 7.08
CA VAL A 84 14.70 13.25 6.19
C VAL A 84 15.03 13.59 4.73
N VAL A 85 14.74 14.81 4.28
CA VAL A 85 15.11 15.28 2.94
C VAL A 85 16.62 15.25 2.73
N ALA A 86 17.41 15.70 3.71
CA ALA A 86 18.86 15.62 3.64
C ALA A 86 19.38 14.17 3.51
N GLU A 87 18.72 13.22 4.18
CA GLU A 87 19.04 11.80 4.05
C GLU A 87 18.62 11.25 2.65
N VAL A 88 17.49 11.66 2.10
CA VAL A 88 17.08 11.33 0.72
C VAL A 88 18.11 11.82 -0.29
N GLU A 89 18.61 13.05 -0.10
CA GLU A 89 19.64 13.64 -0.96
C GLU A 89 20.98 12.90 -0.87
N ALA A 90 21.29 12.29 0.28
CA ALA A 90 22.49 11.46 0.43
C ALA A 90 22.47 10.19 -0.45
N PHE A 91 21.28 9.71 -0.86
CA PHE A 91 21.12 8.66 -1.89
C PHE A 91 21.24 9.20 -3.34
N GLY A 92 21.55 10.49 -3.53
CA GLY A 92 21.61 11.12 -4.85
C GLY A 92 20.22 11.35 -5.46
N ARG A 93 19.17 11.39 -4.65
CA ARG A 93 17.80 11.64 -5.09
C ARG A 93 17.36 13.05 -4.70
N LYS A 94 16.30 13.55 -5.34
CA LYS A 94 15.72 14.83 -4.94
C LYS A 94 14.76 14.62 -3.77
N GLY A 95 14.95 15.41 -2.72
CA GLY A 95 14.01 15.50 -1.60
C GLY A 95 13.25 16.81 -1.63
N LEU A 96 12.02 16.83 -1.15
CA LEU A 96 11.19 18.02 -1.03
C LEU A 96 10.36 17.98 0.25
N VAL A 97 10.48 19.01 1.09
CA VAL A 97 9.57 19.19 2.23
C VAL A 97 8.24 19.77 1.74
N VAL A 98 7.14 19.11 2.05
CA VAL A 98 5.77 19.57 1.78
C VAL A 98 4.95 19.53 3.05
N MET A 99 4.81 20.67 3.73
CA MET A 99 4.00 20.78 4.95
C MET A 99 2.52 20.84 4.61
N GLY A 100 1.69 20.22 5.47
CA GLY A 100 0.24 20.31 5.34
C GLY A 100 -0.51 19.24 6.12
N ASP A 101 -1.72 19.60 6.56
CA ASP A 101 -2.66 18.71 7.22
C ASP A 101 -3.40 17.84 6.19
N VAL A 102 -3.24 16.52 6.29
CA VAL A 102 -3.92 15.57 5.41
C VAL A 102 -5.44 15.58 5.58
N SER A 103 -5.97 16.09 6.70
CA SER A 103 -7.40 16.21 6.94
C SER A 103 -8.03 17.44 6.29
N ASP A 104 -7.21 18.37 5.75
CA ASP A 104 -7.63 19.58 5.06
C ASP A 104 -7.49 19.41 3.54
N GLU A 105 -8.60 19.51 2.80
CA GLU A 105 -8.61 19.28 1.35
C GLU A 105 -7.81 20.32 0.56
N GLU A 106 -7.80 21.58 1.00
CA GLU A 106 -7.06 22.65 0.31
C GLU A 106 -5.55 22.45 0.47
N GLN A 107 -5.11 22.15 1.70
CA GLN A 107 -3.71 21.85 1.98
C GLN A 107 -3.24 20.58 1.23
N VAL A 108 -4.06 19.53 1.20
CA VAL A 108 -3.77 18.32 0.43
C VAL A 108 -3.59 18.63 -1.06
N ASN A 109 -4.48 19.42 -1.65
CA ASN A 109 -4.35 19.80 -3.06
C ASN A 109 -3.06 20.61 -3.31
N ALA A 110 -2.73 21.54 -2.42
CA ALA A 110 -1.49 22.33 -2.50
C ALA A 110 -0.23 21.45 -2.37
N MET A 111 -0.22 20.49 -1.43
CA MET A 111 0.89 19.54 -1.25
C MET A 111 1.14 18.72 -2.52
N VAL A 112 0.07 18.14 -3.08
CA VAL A 112 0.18 17.29 -4.28
C VAL A 112 0.61 18.12 -5.49
N GLU A 113 0.09 19.34 -5.64
CA GLU A 113 0.50 20.25 -6.71
C GLU A 113 1.97 20.64 -6.57
N ARG A 114 2.41 21.00 -5.37
CA ARG A 114 3.78 21.36 -5.07
C ARG A 114 4.74 20.21 -5.37
N ALA A 115 4.41 18.99 -4.93
CA ALA A 115 5.23 17.82 -5.18
C ALA A 115 5.39 17.56 -6.69
N GLU A 116 4.31 17.61 -7.47
CA GLU A 116 4.40 17.41 -8.93
C GLU A 116 5.12 18.54 -9.65
N LYS A 117 5.00 19.78 -9.19
CA LYS A 117 5.68 20.92 -9.80
C LYS A 117 7.19 20.84 -9.62
N ASP A 118 7.67 20.47 -8.43
CA ASP A 118 9.07 20.58 -8.05
C ASP A 118 9.85 19.27 -8.30
N LEU A 119 9.21 18.09 -8.18
CA LEU A 119 9.85 16.79 -8.38
C LEU A 119 9.42 16.07 -9.67
N GLY A 120 8.29 16.45 -10.24
CA GLY A 120 7.72 15.79 -11.42
C GLY A 120 6.49 14.94 -11.09
N PRO A 121 5.90 14.28 -12.11
CA PRO A 121 4.63 13.56 -11.97
C PRO A 121 4.67 12.49 -10.89
N LEU A 122 3.78 12.55 -9.90
CA LEU A 122 3.70 11.55 -8.83
C LEU A 122 3.40 10.16 -9.40
N SER A 123 4.30 9.22 -9.16
CA SER A 123 4.19 7.80 -9.52
C SER A 123 3.72 6.97 -8.33
N VAL A 124 4.13 7.35 -7.11
CA VAL A 124 3.85 6.63 -5.86
C VAL A 124 3.29 7.60 -4.83
N VAL A 125 2.22 7.19 -4.15
CA VAL A 125 1.70 7.90 -2.98
C VAL A 125 1.56 6.93 -1.82
N VAL A 126 2.14 7.27 -0.67
CA VAL A 126 2.04 6.48 0.55
C VAL A 126 1.29 7.28 1.61
N ASN A 127 0.10 6.82 1.93
CA ASN A 127 -0.76 7.37 2.98
C ASN A 127 -0.38 6.74 4.32
N ASN A 128 0.55 7.38 5.05
CA ASN A 128 1.04 6.90 6.34
C ASN A 128 0.64 7.81 7.52
N ALA A 129 0.36 9.09 7.29
CA ALA A 129 0.02 10.05 8.33
C ALA A 129 -1.06 9.53 9.29
N GLY A 130 -0.87 9.76 10.58
CA GLY A 130 -1.80 9.27 11.60
C GLY A 130 -1.49 9.78 12.98
N ILE A 131 -2.50 9.72 13.84
CA ILE A 131 -2.45 10.09 15.27
C ILE A 131 -3.08 8.97 16.12
N THR A 132 -2.80 8.97 17.41
CA THR A 132 -3.48 8.13 18.39
C THR A 132 -4.20 9.00 19.43
N ARG A 133 -5.42 8.58 19.78
CA ARG A 133 -6.24 9.12 20.86
C ARG A 133 -6.99 7.95 21.47
N ASP A 134 -6.25 7.16 22.25
CA ASP A 134 -6.74 5.87 22.76
C ASP A 134 -7.51 6.09 24.05
N ASN A 135 -8.71 5.52 24.14
CA ASN A 135 -9.51 5.43 25.35
C ASN A 135 -10.58 4.34 25.20
N VAL A 136 -11.07 3.78 26.32
CA VAL A 136 -12.22 2.87 26.25
C VAL A 136 -13.44 3.60 25.68
N ALA A 137 -14.24 2.90 24.87
CA ALA A 137 -15.29 3.55 24.08
C ALA A 137 -16.26 4.40 24.91
N MET A 138 -16.61 3.95 26.12
CA MET A 138 -17.54 4.68 27.01
C MET A 138 -16.93 5.97 27.60
N MET A 139 -15.60 6.15 27.53
CA MET A 139 -14.88 7.30 28.06
C MET A 139 -14.20 8.11 26.95
N MET A 140 -14.36 7.71 25.70
CA MET A 140 -13.74 8.37 24.55
C MET A 140 -14.54 9.62 24.19
N ASP A 141 -13.87 10.77 24.13
CA ASP A 141 -14.48 11.99 23.64
C ASP A 141 -14.78 11.91 22.15
N SER A 142 -15.94 12.42 21.73
CA SER A 142 -16.31 12.46 20.30
C SER A 142 -15.29 13.24 19.47
N ALA A 143 -14.68 14.28 20.02
CA ALA A 143 -13.65 15.07 19.35
C ALA A 143 -12.38 14.22 19.07
N ASP A 144 -11.98 13.34 20.00
CA ASP A 144 -10.86 12.41 19.79
C ASP A 144 -11.18 11.34 18.76
N PHE A 145 -12.42 10.84 18.75
CA PHE A 145 -12.91 9.94 17.72
C PHE A 145 -12.83 10.62 16.35
N ASP A 146 -13.40 11.82 16.21
CA ASP A 146 -13.48 12.56 14.97
C ASP A 146 -12.07 12.93 14.46
N ALA A 147 -11.15 13.34 15.33
CA ALA A 147 -9.77 13.68 14.96
C ALA A 147 -9.04 12.48 14.35
N VAL A 148 -9.20 11.29 14.93
CA VAL A 148 -8.59 10.05 14.41
C VAL A 148 -9.20 9.67 13.06
N ILE A 149 -10.53 9.73 12.91
CA ILE A 149 -11.21 9.48 11.63
C ILE A 149 -10.78 10.50 10.57
N ALA A 150 -10.71 11.80 10.94
CA ALA A 150 -10.33 12.86 10.02
C ALA A 150 -8.89 12.67 9.49
N THR A 151 -7.94 12.40 10.38
CA THR A 151 -6.54 12.25 9.96
C THR A 151 -6.33 10.96 9.18
N HIS A 152 -6.77 9.81 9.70
CA HIS A 152 -6.48 8.51 9.10
C HIS A 152 -7.34 8.22 7.87
N LEU A 153 -8.68 8.19 8.03
CA LEU A 153 -9.56 7.72 6.97
C LEU A 153 -9.86 8.82 5.95
N ARG A 154 -10.31 9.99 6.43
CA ARG A 154 -10.58 11.11 5.54
C ARG A 154 -9.31 11.62 4.87
N GLY A 155 -8.18 11.73 5.61
CA GLY A 155 -6.89 12.15 5.07
C GLY A 155 -6.41 11.20 3.98
N THR A 156 -6.43 9.87 4.23
CA THR A 156 -6.12 8.87 3.19
C THR A 156 -6.99 9.03 1.95
N PHE A 157 -8.29 9.28 2.13
CA PHE A 157 -9.21 9.53 1.01
C PHE A 157 -8.83 10.81 0.24
N LEU A 158 -8.58 11.92 0.92
CA LEU A 158 -8.30 13.21 0.27
C LEU A 158 -6.98 13.16 -0.53
N VAL A 159 -5.92 12.64 0.06
CA VAL A 159 -4.62 12.50 -0.61
C VAL A 159 -4.73 11.53 -1.80
N SER A 160 -5.39 10.39 -1.61
CA SER A 160 -5.65 9.44 -2.71
C SER A 160 -6.46 10.08 -3.83
N LYS A 161 -7.52 10.84 -3.52
CA LYS A 161 -8.36 11.56 -4.49
C LYS A 161 -7.56 12.58 -5.30
N ALA A 162 -6.72 13.38 -4.64
CA ALA A 162 -5.89 14.40 -5.28
C ALA A 162 -4.87 13.77 -6.24
N ALA A 163 -4.18 12.71 -5.82
CA ALA A 163 -3.23 11.97 -6.65
C ALA A 163 -3.92 11.19 -7.78
N ALA A 164 -5.00 10.47 -7.46
CA ALA A 164 -5.74 9.66 -8.42
C ALA A 164 -6.23 10.45 -9.63
N ARG A 165 -6.70 11.69 -9.48
CA ARG A 165 -7.11 12.56 -10.58
C ARG A 165 -6.00 12.75 -11.63
N ARG A 166 -4.76 12.81 -11.20
CA ARG A 166 -3.57 13.01 -12.02
C ARG A 166 -3.09 11.68 -12.61
N MET A 167 -2.96 10.64 -11.78
CA MET A 167 -2.58 9.29 -12.17
C MET A 167 -3.55 8.69 -13.20
N PHE A 168 -4.87 8.88 -13.02
CA PHE A 168 -5.91 8.43 -13.93
C PHE A 168 -5.75 8.97 -15.36
N ARG A 169 -5.36 10.25 -15.49
CA ARG A 169 -5.10 10.89 -16.80
C ARG A 169 -3.85 10.34 -17.46
N ARG A 170 -2.80 10.11 -16.68
CA ARG A 170 -1.53 9.54 -17.16
C ARG A 170 -1.57 8.03 -17.37
N ARG A 171 -2.61 7.35 -16.85
CA ARG A 171 -2.80 5.90 -16.90
C ARG A 171 -1.66 5.12 -16.24
N THR A 172 -1.10 5.66 -15.19
CA THR A 172 -0.04 5.04 -14.38
C THR A 172 -0.03 5.61 -12.97
N GLY A 173 0.30 4.79 -11.98
CA GLY A 173 0.45 5.20 -10.61
C GLY A 173 0.29 4.05 -9.61
N CYS A 174 0.74 4.30 -8.40
CA CYS A 174 0.62 3.38 -7.27
C CYS A 174 0.25 4.15 -6.01
N ILE A 175 -0.83 3.75 -5.34
CA ILE A 175 -1.26 4.29 -4.05
C ILE A 175 -1.14 3.16 -3.02
N ILE A 176 -0.45 3.44 -1.91
CA ILE A 176 -0.23 2.49 -0.81
C ILE A 176 -0.75 3.12 0.47
N ASN A 177 -1.69 2.45 1.12
CA ASN A 177 -2.38 2.94 2.31
C ASN A 177 -1.91 2.17 3.55
N LEU A 178 -1.45 2.85 4.60
CA LEU A 178 -1.10 2.20 5.87
C LEU A 178 -2.39 1.95 6.68
N SER A 179 -2.82 0.69 6.68
CA SER A 179 -3.82 0.17 7.61
C SER A 179 -3.14 -0.27 8.92
N SER A 180 -3.60 -1.33 9.56
CA SER A 180 -3.03 -1.95 10.76
C SER A 180 -3.65 -3.32 10.98
N VAL A 181 -2.96 -4.19 11.71
CA VAL A 181 -3.55 -5.40 12.30
C VAL A 181 -4.78 -5.07 13.15
N VAL A 182 -4.78 -3.92 13.83
CA VAL A 182 -5.92 -3.43 14.63
C VAL A 182 -7.16 -3.17 13.76
N GLY A 183 -7.00 -2.69 12.54
CA GLY A 183 -8.11 -2.52 11.59
C GLY A 183 -8.71 -3.84 11.09
N ARG A 184 -7.99 -4.96 11.27
CA ARG A 184 -8.46 -6.30 10.88
C ARG A 184 -9.17 -7.03 12.01
N ARG A 185 -8.74 -6.86 13.27
CA ARG A 185 -9.24 -7.64 14.41
C ARG A 185 -9.78 -6.80 15.58
N GLY A 186 -9.62 -5.48 15.55
CA GLY A 186 -9.94 -4.60 16.67
C GLY A 186 -8.86 -4.61 17.77
N ASN A 187 -8.95 -3.66 18.68
CA ASN A 187 -8.17 -3.62 19.90
C ASN A 187 -8.96 -2.83 20.97
N ALA A 188 -8.97 -3.29 22.22
CA ALA A 188 -9.60 -2.57 23.33
C ALA A 188 -8.95 -1.19 23.51
N GLY A 189 -9.75 -0.15 23.73
CA GLY A 189 -9.28 1.23 23.85
C GLY A 189 -9.00 1.96 22.53
N GLN A 190 -9.17 1.29 21.39
CA GLN A 190 -8.85 1.83 20.06
C GLN A 190 -10.05 1.78 19.09
N ALA A 191 -11.26 2.02 19.56
CA ALA A 191 -12.45 1.96 18.73
C ALA A 191 -12.38 2.92 17.52
N ASN A 192 -11.91 4.15 17.72
CA ASN A 192 -11.67 5.15 16.68
C ASN A 192 -10.60 4.69 15.67
N TYR A 193 -9.46 4.26 16.15
CA TYR A 193 -8.33 3.80 15.33
C TYR A 193 -8.69 2.54 14.54
N ALA A 194 -9.31 1.55 15.20
CA ALA A 194 -9.78 0.33 14.54
C ALA A 194 -10.77 0.63 13.41
N ALA A 195 -11.77 1.51 13.67
CA ALA A 195 -12.73 1.95 12.68
C ALA A 195 -12.05 2.63 11.48
N ALA A 196 -11.12 3.57 11.74
CA ALA A 196 -10.38 4.25 10.68
C ALA A 196 -9.55 3.26 9.85
N LYS A 197 -8.80 2.37 10.49
CA LYS A 197 -7.92 1.41 9.80
C LYS A 197 -8.70 0.32 9.05
N ALA A 198 -9.86 -0.09 9.56
CA ALA A 198 -10.79 -0.95 8.83
C ALA A 198 -11.41 -0.22 7.62
N GLY A 199 -11.78 1.05 7.79
CA GLY A 199 -12.28 1.90 6.69
C GLY A 199 -11.28 2.05 5.56
N ILE A 200 -9.99 2.20 5.87
CA ILE A 200 -8.90 2.24 4.88
C ILE A 200 -8.84 0.95 4.04
N ILE A 201 -9.11 -0.22 4.62
CA ILE A 201 -9.19 -1.49 3.88
C ILE A 201 -10.32 -1.45 2.84
N GLY A 202 -11.51 -1.00 3.24
CA GLY A 202 -12.64 -0.83 2.33
C GLY A 202 -12.36 0.18 1.23
N LEU A 203 -11.81 1.35 1.59
CA LEU A 203 -11.41 2.39 0.66
C LEU A 203 -10.39 1.88 -0.38
N THR A 204 -9.36 1.16 0.07
CA THR A 204 -8.34 0.56 -0.80
C THR A 204 -8.95 -0.33 -1.87
N LYS A 205 -9.85 -1.22 -1.48
CA LYS A 205 -10.52 -2.17 -2.40
C LYS A 205 -11.41 -1.44 -3.41
N SER A 206 -12.11 -0.39 -2.99
CA SER A 206 -12.95 0.42 -3.87
C SER A 206 -12.12 1.16 -4.90
N LEU A 207 -11.09 1.89 -4.45
CA LEU A 207 -10.19 2.62 -5.34
C LEU A 207 -9.45 1.70 -6.32
N ALA A 208 -9.05 0.50 -5.88
CA ALA A 208 -8.42 -0.48 -6.76
C ALA A 208 -9.33 -0.88 -7.93
N LYS A 209 -10.64 -1.07 -7.69
CA LYS A 209 -11.63 -1.37 -8.72
C LYS A 209 -11.89 -0.19 -9.66
N GLU A 210 -11.98 1.03 -9.11
CA GLU A 210 -12.25 2.24 -9.89
C GLU A 210 -11.08 2.62 -10.80
N LEU A 211 -9.84 2.46 -10.31
CA LEU A 211 -8.64 2.98 -10.97
C LEU A 211 -7.89 1.93 -11.78
N GLY A 212 -8.16 0.63 -11.56
CA GLY A 212 -7.43 -0.47 -12.19
C GLY A 212 -7.47 -0.45 -13.71
N ALA A 213 -8.61 -0.14 -14.34
CA ALA A 213 -8.75 0.01 -15.80
C ALA A 213 -7.89 1.16 -16.38
N ARG A 214 -7.35 2.02 -15.52
CA ARG A 214 -6.45 3.11 -15.87
C ARG A 214 -4.99 2.83 -15.50
N GLY A 215 -4.64 1.58 -15.17
CA GLY A 215 -3.28 1.20 -14.84
C GLY A 215 -2.79 1.76 -13.50
N VAL A 216 -3.69 2.22 -12.63
CA VAL A 216 -3.35 2.70 -11.29
C VAL A 216 -3.62 1.58 -10.29
N ARG A 217 -2.60 1.18 -9.53
CA ARG A 217 -2.70 0.17 -8.50
C ARG A 217 -2.96 0.82 -7.14
N VAL A 218 -3.80 0.21 -6.32
CA VAL A 218 -4.09 0.68 -4.96
C VAL A 218 -4.05 -0.51 -4.02
N ASN A 219 -3.15 -0.47 -3.03
CA ASN A 219 -2.97 -1.54 -2.06
C ASN A 219 -2.91 -0.98 -0.64
N ALA A 220 -3.10 -1.84 0.34
CA ALA A 220 -2.88 -1.50 1.74
C ALA A 220 -1.78 -2.39 2.35
N ILE A 221 -1.06 -1.85 3.31
CA ILE A 221 -0.21 -2.61 4.23
C ILE A 221 -0.87 -2.57 5.60
N ALA A 222 -0.89 -3.69 6.30
CA ALA A 222 -1.40 -3.82 7.65
C ALA A 222 -0.25 -4.22 8.59
N PRO A 223 0.51 -3.24 9.13
CA PRO A 223 1.56 -3.53 10.10
C PRO A 223 0.99 -4.14 11.38
N GLY A 224 1.77 -5.02 12.01
CA GLY A 224 1.59 -5.45 13.38
C GLY A 224 2.16 -4.43 14.38
N TYR A 225 2.79 -4.93 15.45
CA TYR A 225 3.59 -4.08 16.31
C TYR A 225 4.97 -3.86 15.70
N ILE A 226 5.29 -2.59 15.47
CA ILE A 226 6.53 -2.14 14.83
C ILE A 226 7.31 -1.30 15.84
N ASP A 227 8.61 -1.51 15.93
CA ASP A 227 9.50 -0.77 16.82
C ASP A 227 9.60 0.70 16.38
N THR A 228 8.95 1.55 17.16
CA THR A 228 8.86 2.99 16.96
C THR A 228 8.91 3.68 18.32
N PRO A 229 9.17 4.99 18.41
CA PRO A 229 9.11 5.69 19.69
C PRO A 229 7.79 5.46 20.46
N MET A 230 6.69 5.25 19.75
CA MET A 230 5.37 4.97 20.35
C MET A 230 5.33 3.60 21.03
N THR A 231 5.87 2.57 20.39
CA THR A 231 5.87 1.19 20.94
C THR A 231 7.00 0.98 21.96
N GLN A 232 8.08 1.74 21.87
CA GLN A 232 9.16 1.76 22.85
C GLN A 232 8.72 2.33 24.21
N ALA A 233 7.71 3.20 24.22
CA ALA A 233 7.13 3.75 25.44
C ALA A 233 6.21 2.77 26.19
N LEU A 234 5.92 1.59 25.64
CA LEU A 234 5.11 0.56 26.30
C LEU A 234 5.88 -0.10 27.45
N PRO A 235 5.19 -0.48 28.56
CA PRO A 235 5.79 -1.27 29.60
C PRO A 235 6.40 -2.57 29.05
N GLU A 236 7.51 -3.02 29.64
CA GLU A 236 8.23 -4.22 29.19
C GLU A 236 7.35 -5.47 29.21
N GLU A 237 6.49 -5.62 30.22
CA GLU A 237 5.52 -6.72 30.29
C GLU A 237 4.58 -6.74 29.10
N THR A 238 4.09 -5.55 28.68
CA THR A 238 3.24 -5.42 27.48
C THR A 238 4.02 -5.78 26.22
N ARG A 239 5.26 -5.35 26.10
CA ARG A 239 6.14 -5.71 24.97
C ARG A 239 6.35 -7.22 24.89
N GLN A 240 6.62 -7.86 26.03
CA GLN A 240 6.79 -9.31 26.08
C GLN A 240 5.51 -10.06 25.70
N MET A 241 4.34 -9.62 26.18
CA MET A 241 3.05 -10.20 25.77
C MET A 241 2.83 -10.10 24.25
N ILE A 242 3.22 -9.00 23.62
CA ILE A 242 3.14 -8.81 22.17
C ILE A 242 4.06 -9.80 21.45
N VAL A 243 5.30 -9.94 21.91
CA VAL A 243 6.27 -10.90 21.35
C VAL A 243 5.73 -12.33 21.48
N ASP A 244 5.18 -12.67 22.63
CA ASP A 244 4.63 -14.01 22.90
C ASP A 244 3.39 -14.31 22.05
N ALA A 245 2.58 -13.30 21.75
CA ALA A 245 1.42 -13.42 20.86
C ALA A 245 1.78 -13.45 19.36
N THR A 246 3.00 -13.00 19.01
CA THR A 246 3.46 -12.94 17.62
C THR A 246 4.11 -14.27 17.22
N PRO A 247 3.64 -14.99 16.19
CA PRO A 247 4.22 -16.26 15.75
C PRO A 247 5.73 -16.20 15.48
N LEU A 248 6.25 -15.10 14.87
CA LEU A 248 7.68 -14.92 14.66
C LEU A 248 8.47 -14.53 15.91
N ARG A 249 7.81 -14.44 17.09
CA ARG A 249 8.43 -14.16 18.38
C ARG A 249 9.30 -12.89 18.41
N SER A 250 8.91 -11.88 17.65
CA SER A 250 9.62 -10.59 17.57
C SER A 250 8.66 -9.45 17.32
N ILE A 251 9.10 -8.24 17.63
CA ILE A 251 8.48 -7.00 17.17
C ILE A 251 9.11 -6.66 15.82
N GLY A 252 8.30 -6.26 14.82
CA GLY A 252 8.81 -5.85 13.52
C GLY A 252 9.54 -4.51 13.59
N THR A 253 10.37 -4.24 12.59
CA THR A 253 11.06 -2.97 12.42
C THR A 253 10.33 -2.06 11.43
N THR A 254 10.65 -0.78 11.41
CA THR A 254 10.15 0.16 10.39
C THR A 254 10.60 -0.25 9.00
N ASP A 255 11.75 -0.90 8.88
CA ASP A 255 12.32 -1.35 7.60
C ASP A 255 11.56 -2.54 7.02
N ASP A 256 10.97 -3.41 7.86
CA ASP A 256 10.09 -4.50 7.39
C ASP A 256 8.86 -3.92 6.66
N VAL A 257 8.30 -2.82 7.17
CA VAL A 257 7.19 -2.13 6.53
C VAL A 257 7.65 -1.40 5.27
N ALA A 258 8.80 -0.74 5.31
CA ALA A 258 9.37 -0.02 4.18
C ALA A 258 9.69 -0.95 3.00
N ALA A 259 10.25 -2.14 3.26
CA ALA A 259 10.51 -3.15 2.24
C ALA A 259 9.22 -3.59 1.52
N ALA A 260 8.13 -3.78 2.27
CA ALA A 260 6.82 -4.09 1.69
C ALA A 260 6.27 -2.95 0.83
N VAL A 261 6.51 -1.69 1.22
CA VAL A 261 6.15 -0.52 0.41
C VAL A 261 6.94 -0.49 -0.88
N VAL A 262 8.26 -0.68 -0.84
CA VAL A 262 9.12 -0.70 -2.05
C VAL A 262 8.64 -1.80 -3.01
N TYR A 263 8.36 -3.01 -2.50
CA TYR A 263 7.79 -4.09 -3.32
C TYR A 263 6.50 -3.66 -4.00
N LEU A 264 5.51 -3.16 -3.24
CA LEU A 264 4.22 -2.75 -3.79
C LEU A 264 4.34 -1.56 -4.76
N ALA A 265 5.30 -0.66 -4.57
CA ALA A 265 5.57 0.46 -5.46
C ALA A 265 6.20 0.02 -6.79
N SER A 266 7.03 -1.01 -6.77
CA SER A 266 7.89 -1.43 -7.87
C SER A 266 7.17 -2.17 -9.00
N PRO A 267 7.85 -2.36 -10.16
CA PRO A 267 7.38 -3.19 -11.27
C PRO A 267 7.13 -4.66 -10.87
N ALA A 268 7.81 -5.19 -9.84
CA ALA A 268 7.59 -6.53 -9.34
C ALA A 268 6.14 -6.78 -8.90
N ALA A 269 5.44 -5.74 -8.44
CA ALA A 269 4.04 -5.79 -8.03
C ALA A 269 3.06 -5.34 -9.14
N ARG A 270 3.46 -5.34 -10.42
CA ARG A 270 2.61 -4.82 -11.53
C ARG A 270 1.23 -5.46 -11.65
N PHE A 271 1.06 -6.68 -11.15
CA PHE A 271 -0.23 -7.40 -11.18
C PHE A 271 -0.87 -7.51 -9.80
N VAL A 272 -0.47 -6.65 -8.84
CA VAL A 272 -0.99 -6.63 -7.47
C VAL A 272 -1.76 -5.34 -7.24
N THR A 273 -3.09 -5.47 -7.06
CA THR A 273 -3.97 -4.35 -6.69
C THR A 273 -5.13 -4.84 -5.83
N GLY A 274 -5.60 -4.00 -4.89
CA GLY A 274 -6.69 -4.32 -3.97
C GLY A 274 -6.29 -5.24 -2.80
N VAL A 275 -5.02 -5.59 -2.65
CA VAL A 275 -4.53 -6.43 -1.56
C VAL A 275 -4.39 -5.64 -0.26
N VAL A 276 -4.57 -6.34 0.85
CA VAL A 276 -4.16 -5.91 2.19
C VAL A 276 -3.02 -6.83 2.60
N LEU A 277 -1.79 -6.35 2.52
CA LEU A 277 -0.59 -7.11 2.84
C LEU A 277 -0.28 -6.99 4.33
N PRO A 278 -0.39 -8.06 5.14
CA PRO A 278 0.04 -8.04 6.52
C PRO A 278 1.58 -7.99 6.59
N VAL A 279 2.09 -7.14 7.48
CA VAL A 279 3.51 -7.09 7.88
C VAL A 279 3.50 -7.11 9.41
N ASP A 280 3.18 -8.26 9.98
CA ASP A 280 2.74 -8.38 11.38
C ASP A 280 3.34 -9.60 12.10
N GLY A 281 4.29 -10.30 11.50
CA GLY A 281 4.90 -11.49 12.08
C GLY A 281 3.91 -12.64 12.34
N GLY A 282 2.72 -12.60 11.72
CA GLY A 282 1.65 -13.55 11.93
C GLY A 282 0.67 -13.17 13.04
N LEU A 283 0.80 -11.99 13.66
CA LEU A 283 -0.05 -11.56 14.76
C LEU A 283 -1.54 -11.46 14.39
N GLY A 284 -1.86 -11.29 13.12
CA GLY A 284 -3.22 -11.10 12.61
C GLY A 284 -3.93 -12.33 12.08
N ILE A 285 -3.36 -13.53 12.24
CA ILE A 285 -3.97 -14.82 11.86
C ILE A 285 -4.71 -15.46 13.00
#